data_c6699510600c68b5b0d16bd2ebf8e8ec
#
_entry.id   c6699510600c68b5b0d16bd2ebf8e8ec
#
_cell.length_a   1.000
_cell.length_b   1.000
_cell.length_c   1.000
_cell.angle_alpha   90.00
_cell.angle_beta   90.00
_cell.angle_gamma   90.00
#
_symmetry.space_group_name_H-M   'P 1'
#
loop_
_entity.id
_entity.type
_entity.pdbx_description
1 polymer ?
#
loop_
_entity_poly.entity_id
_entity_poly.type
_entity_poly.pdbx_seq_one_letter_code
_entity_poly.pdbx_strand_id
1 'polypeptide(L)'
;KKCIPNDLIPKDSILQRLYDSSFLKSFFCDLLGKDNLYPYQDSLSSININYYDKGDALGWHFDNSDFTITLLVKNCTKGGVYEFFNDMRYKDGKEDYEFVEKILDNEVSGTKVESLEGDLMIFKGNKSIHQVTAVEEGERILVTFNYNEKMGVSLSEKSRKTFFLSI
;
A
#
# COMPACT_ATOMS: atom_id res chain seq x y z
N LYS A 1 12.55 -1.99 -6.73
CA LYS A 1 12.03 -1.88 -5.37
C LYS A 1 12.33 -3.15 -4.59
N LYS A 2 12.79 -3.02 -3.35
CA LYS A 2 13.02 -4.12 -2.40
C LYS A 2 11.93 -4.08 -1.33
N CYS A 3 11.52 -5.26 -0.82
CA CYS A 3 10.48 -5.38 0.20
C CYS A 3 10.95 -6.31 1.32
N ILE A 4 10.81 -5.88 2.57
CA ILE A 4 10.97 -6.72 3.76
C ILE A 4 9.56 -7.09 4.22
N PRO A 5 9.18 -8.38 4.15
CA PRO A 5 7.86 -8.84 4.58
C PRO A 5 7.75 -8.95 6.11
N ASN A 6 6.54 -9.05 6.60
CA ASN A 6 6.21 -9.03 8.03
C ASN A 6 6.90 -10.13 8.86
N ASP A 7 7.15 -11.30 8.31
CA ASP A 7 7.82 -12.40 9.02
C ASP A 7 9.32 -12.15 9.29
N LEU A 8 9.94 -11.22 8.53
CA LEU A 8 11.32 -10.78 8.74
C LEU A 8 11.42 -9.55 9.67
N ILE A 9 10.30 -8.95 10.06
CA ILE A 9 10.28 -7.81 10.99
C ILE A 9 10.27 -8.33 12.42
N PRO A 10 11.23 -7.93 13.29
CA PRO A 10 11.29 -8.39 14.67
C PRO A 10 9.98 -8.14 15.44
N LYS A 11 9.51 -9.12 16.19
CA LYS A 11 8.23 -9.06 16.91
C LYS A 11 8.19 -7.98 18.00
N ASP A 12 9.31 -7.59 18.54
CA ASP A 12 9.48 -6.51 19.52
C ASP A 12 9.73 -5.13 18.88
N SER A 13 9.72 -5.05 17.54
CA SER A 13 9.93 -3.79 16.83
C SER A 13 8.84 -2.77 17.08
N ILE A 14 9.17 -1.48 16.90
CA ILE A 14 8.18 -0.41 16.96
C ILE A 14 7.07 -0.59 15.92
N LEU A 15 7.35 -1.16 14.75
CA LEU A 15 6.37 -1.38 13.69
C LEU A 15 5.32 -2.41 14.10
N GLN A 16 5.72 -3.51 14.74
CA GLN A 16 4.76 -4.49 15.29
C GLN A 16 3.91 -3.85 16.39
N ARG A 17 4.52 -3.09 17.30
CA ARG A 17 3.78 -2.39 18.36
C ARG A 17 2.79 -1.37 17.82
N LEU A 18 3.14 -0.65 16.75
CA LEU A 18 2.21 0.29 16.08
C LEU A 18 1.06 -0.48 15.42
N TYR A 19 1.37 -1.56 14.70
CA TYR A 19 0.36 -2.38 14.03
C TYR A 19 -0.63 -3.02 15.01
N ASP A 20 -0.15 -3.52 16.14
CA ASP A 20 -0.94 -4.17 17.19
C ASP A 20 -1.63 -3.18 18.15
N SER A 21 -1.32 -1.87 18.04
CA SER A 21 -1.89 -0.84 18.91
C SER A 21 -3.41 -0.78 18.80
N SER A 22 -4.10 -1.08 19.88
CA SER A 22 -5.57 -0.96 19.95
C SER A 22 -6.05 0.48 19.74
N PHE A 23 -5.27 1.47 20.23
CA PHE A 23 -5.55 2.88 20.03
C PHE A 23 -5.51 3.27 18.55
N LEU A 24 -4.42 2.93 17.83
CA LEU A 24 -4.31 3.23 16.40
C LEU A 24 -5.35 2.48 15.58
N LYS A 25 -5.62 1.24 15.91
CA LYS A 25 -6.65 0.45 15.24
C LYS A 25 -8.04 1.07 15.42
N SER A 26 -8.40 1.49 16.64
CA SER A 26 -9.65 2.19 16.90
C SER A 26 -9.74 3.51 16.11
N PHE A 27 -8.67 4.30 16.11
CA PHE A 27 -8.59 5.53 15.32
C PHE A 27 -8.80 5.28 13.82
N PHE A 28 -8.18 4.25 13.26
CA PHE A 28 -8.38 3.89 11.85
C PHE A 28 -9.81 3.38 11.59
N CYS A 29 -10.39 2.61 12.52
CA CYS A 29 -11.78 2.19 12.42
C CYS A 29 -12.73 3.38 12.36
N ASP A 30 -12.55 4.36 13.25
CA ASP A 30 -13.36 5.57 13.29
C ASP A 30 -13.26 6.37 11.98
N LEU A 31 -12.03 6.58 11.47
CA LEU A 31 -11.82 7.28 10.20
C LEU A 31 -12.44 6.58 8.99
N LEU A 32 -12.40 5.25 8.99
CA LEU A 32 -12.89 4.43 7.87
C LEU A 32 -14.37 4.06 8.00
N GLY A 33 -15.02 4.41 9.11
CA GLY A 33 -16.39 4.01 9.41
C GLY A 33 -16.57 2.50 9.52
N LYS A 34 -15.64 1.82 10.22
CA LYS A 34 -15.61 0.37 10.38
C LYS A 34 -15.62 -0.01 11.85
N ASP A 35 -16.33 -1.10 12.18
CA ASP A 35 -16.35 -1.63 13.55
C ASP A 35 -15.03 -2.33 13.91
N ASN A 36 -14.39 -2.97 12.93
CA ASN A 36 -13.14 -3.69 13.12
C ASN A 36 -12.27 -3.68 11.85
N LEU A 37 -10.96 -3.78 12.07
CA LEU A 37 -9.95 -4.03 11.05
C LEU A 37 -9.17 -5.28 11.39
N TYR A 38 -8.96 -6.15 10.41
CA TYR A 38 -8.33 -7.46 10.59
C TYR A 38 -7.01 -7.56 9.84
N PRO A 39 -5.97 -8.15 10.45
CA PRO A 39 -4.70 -8.42 9.78
C PRO A 39 -4.89 -9.49 8.70
N TYR A 40 -3.87 -9.66 7.86
CA TYR A 40 -3.78 -10.86 7.05
C TYR A 40 -3.57 -12.10 7.92
N GLN A 41 -4.10 -13.24 7.47
CA GLN A 41 -3.86 -14.53 8.12
C GLN A 41 -2.48 -15.09 7.78
N ASP A 42 -1.94 -14.74 6.61
CA ASP A 42 -0.57 -15.14 6.25
C ASP A 42 0.49 -14.31 7.01
N SER A 43 1.70 -14.84 7.08
CA SER A 43 2.80 -14.21 7.82
C SER A 43 3.53 -13.11 7.05
N LEU A 44 3.18 -12.83 5.79
CA LEU A 44 3.97 -11.97 4.90
C LEU A 44 3.42 -10.57 4.78
N SER A 45 2.09 -10.40 4.87
CA SER A 45 1.41 -9.30 4.21
C SER A 45 0.95 -8.16 5.11
N SER A 46 0.89 -8.40 6.44
CA SER A 46 0.35 -7.41 7.38
C SER A 46 1.17 -6.14 7.45
N ILE A 47 2.50 -6.28 7.52
CA ILE A 47 3.43 -5.15 7.53
C ILE A 47 4.48 -5.39 6.45
N ASN A 48 4.80 -4.37 5.67
CA ASN A 48 5.90 -4.44 4.71
C ASN A 48 6.75 -3.17 4.78
N ILE A 49 8.08 -3.32 4.72
CA ILE A 49 9.00 -2.19 4.57
C ILE A 49 9.47 -2.18 3.13
N ASN A 50 9.18 -1.11 2.43
CA ASN A 50 9.49 -0.94 1.01
C ASN A 50 10.63 0.05 0.83
N TYR A 51 11.70 -0.40 0.18
CA TYR A 51 12.86 0.41 -0.17
C TYR A 51 12.86 0.69 -1.67
N TYR A 52 13.06 1.96 -2.01
CA TYR A 52 13.19 2.44 -3.37
C TYR A 52 14.52 3.17 -3.50
N ASP A 53 15.43 2.61 -4.28
CA ASP A 53 16.65 3.26 -4.72
C ASP A 53 16.37 4.09 -5.99
N LYS A 54 17.33 4.88 -6.44
CA LYS A 54 17.24 5.62 -7.70
C LYS A 54 16.88 4.68 -8.87
N GLY A 55 15.86 5.04 -9.62
CA GLY A 55 15.30 4.27 -10.73
C GLY A 55 14.17 3.31 -10.31
N ASP A 56 14.02 3.02 -9.02
CA ASP A 56 12.93 2.17 -8.55
C ASP A 56 11.58 2.88 -8.61
N ALA A 57 10.56 2.15 -8.99
CA ALA A 57 9.17 2.59 -9.06
C ALA A 57 8.22 1.46 -8.61
N LEU A 58 6.97 1.78 -8.43
CA LEU A 58 5.89 0.81 -8.31
C LEU A 58 4.79 1.23 -9.28
N GLY A 59 4.64 0.48 -10.38
CA GLY A 59 3.68 0.78 -11.44
C GLY A 59 2.24 0.71 -10.98
N TRP A 60 1.33 1.11 -11.85
CA TRP A 60 -0.10 1.10 -11.59
C TRP A 60 -0.61 -0.26 -11.14
N HIS A 61 -1.28 -0.30 -10.00
CA HIS A 61 -1.83 -1.52 -9.42
C HIS A 61 -2.98 -1.22 -8.46
N PHE A 62 -3.72 -2.26 -8.12
CA PHE A 62 -4.61 -2.31 -6.97
C PHE A 62 -3.96 -3.16 -5.89
N ASP A 63 -4.14 -2.79 -4.63
CA ASP A 63 -3.72 -3.63 -3.51
C ASP A 63 -4.62 -4.86 -3.37
N ASN A 64 -4.10 -5.87 -2.68
CA ASN A 64 -4.90 -7.02 -2.28
C ASN A 64 -5.67 -6.77 -0.97
N SER A 65 -5.19 -5.85 -0.12
CA SER A 65 -5.85 -5.43 1.13
C SER A 65 -7.01 -4.49 0.87
N ASP A 66 -8.00 -4.52 1.73
CA ASP A 66 -9.10 -3.56 1.67
C ASP A 66 -8.63 -2.16 2.02
N PHE A 67 -7.76 -2.04 3.02
CA PHE A 67 -7.17 -0.78 3.48
C PHE A 67 -5.66 -0.89 3.60
N THR A 68 -4.99 0.11 3.09
CA THR A 68 -3.55 0.29 3.24
C THR A 68 -3.28 1.60 3.98
N ILE A 69 -2.51 1.52 5.05
CA ILE A 69 -2.00 2.68 5.77
C ILE A 69 -0.49 2.72 5.51
N THR A 70 0.00 3.83 4.98
CA THR A 70 1.43 4.00 4.73
C THR A 70 2.03 4.99 5.71
N LEU A 71 3.23 4.69 6.20
CA LEU A 71 4.08 5.60 6.95
C LEU A 71 5.33 5.90 6.11
N LEU A 72 5.50 7.15 5.71
CA LEU A 72 6.71 7.57 5.01
C LEU A 72 7.83 7.80 6.03
N VAL A 73 8.82 6.90 6.05
CA VAL A 73 9.96 6.94 6.99
C VAL A 73 11.08 7.82 6.46
N LYS A 74 11.36 7.72 5.16
CA LYS A 74 12.38 8.52 4.47
C LYS A 74 11.86 8.91 3.10
N ASN A 75 11.99 10.18 2.75
CA ASN A 75 11.61 10.64 1.41
C ASN A 75 12.84 10.80 0.51
N CYS A 76 12.65 10.56 -0.77
CA CYS A 76 13.64 10.91 -1.78
C CYS A 76 13.59 12.43 -2.07
N THR A 77 14.69 12.98 -2.60
CA THR A 77 14.77 14.40 -2.92
C THR A 77 14.07 14.75 -4.24
N LYS A 78 13.88 13.75 -5.12
CA LYS A 78 13.17 13.93 -6.39
C LYS A 78 12.52 12.65 -6.88
N GLY A 79 11.31 12.73 -7.43
CA GLY A 79 10.52 11.58 -7.84
C GLY A 79 9.82 10.90 -6.67
N GLY A 80 9.51 9.61 -6.79
CA GLY A 80 8.86 8.82 -5.73
C GLY A 80 7.47 9.31 -5.32
N VAL A 81 6.77 9.99 -6.23
CA VAL A 81 5.45 10.60 -5.96
C VAL A 81 4.37 9.54 -6.00
N TYR A 82 3.48 9.55 -5.01
CA TYR A 82 2.27 8.75 -5.02
C TYR A 82 1.23 9.41 -5.93
N GLU A 83 0.67 8.63 -6.85
CA GLU A 83 -0.36 9.07 -7.78
C GLU A 83 -1.50 8.05 -7.80
N PHE A 84 -2.75 8.52 -7.80
CA PHE A 84 -3.90 7.63 -7.69
C PHE A 84 -5.15 8.14 -8.41
N PHE A 85 -6.07 7.21 -8.69
CA PHE A 85 -7.46 7.47 -9.07
C PHE A 85 -8.36 6.84 -8.01
N ASN A 86 -9.21 7.66 -7.37
CA ASN A 86 -10.01 7.22 -6.23
C ASN A 86 -11.21 6.38 -6.66
N ASP A 87 -11.38 5.22 -5.99
CA ASP A 87 -12.58 4.35 -6.05
C ASP A 87 -13.10 4.09 -7.49
N MET A 88 -12.15 3.84 -8.41
CA MET A 88 -12.46 3.72 -9.84
C MET A 88 -12.50 2.28 -10.36
N ARG A 89 -12.24 1.27 -9.50
CA ARG A 89 -12.13 -0.13 -9.94
C ARG A 89 -13.43 -0.68 -10.56
N TYR A 90 -14.57 -0.21 -10.06
CA TYR A 90 -15.87 -0.71 -10.49
C TYR A 90 -16.75 0.40 -11.04
N LYS A 91 -17.39 0.12 -12.18
CA LYS A 91 -18.43 0.92 -12.79
C LYS A 91 -19.64 0.02 -13.03
N ASP A 92 -20.81 0.42 -12.55
CA ASP A 92 -22.06 -0.35 -12.67
C ASP A 92 -21.93 -1.82 -12.21
N GLY A 93 -21.15 -2.06 -11.13
CA GLY A 93 -20.94 -3.38 -10.54
C GLY A 93 -19.95 -4.29 -11.28
N LYS A 94 -19.29 -3.79 -12.33
CA LYS A 94 -18.24 -4.50 -13.09
C LYS A 94 -16.92 -3.78 -13.00
N GLU A 95 -15.81 -4.52 -13.13
CA GLU A 95 -14.49 -3.90 -13.21
C GLU A 95 -14.39 -3.01 -14.46
N ASP A 96 -13.93 -1.75 -14.28
CA ASP A 96 -13.82 -0.75 -15.35
C ASP A 96 -12.45 -0.86 -16.04
N TYR A 97 -12.29 -1.92 -16.85
CA TYR A 97 -11.05 -2.14 -17.62
C TYR A 97 -10.81 -1.05 -18.66
N GLU A 98 -11.84 -0.44 -19.23
CA GLU A 98 -11.70 0.64 -20.20
C GLU A 98 -10.99 1.85 -19.59
N PHE A 99 -11.36 2.21 -18.35
CA PHE A 99 -10.70 3.31 -17.66
C PHE A 99 -9.27 2.95 -17.22
N VAL A 100 -9.04 1.69 -16.80
CA VAL A 100 -7.69 1.20 -16.50
C VAL A 100 -6.79 1.29 -17.74
N GLU A 101 -7.30 0.93 -18.92
CA GLU A 101 -6.55 1.03 -20.19
C GLU A 101 -6.13 2.47 -20.46
N LYS A 102 -7.04 3.44 -20.32
CA LYS A 102 -6.72 4.88 -20.48
C LYS A 102 -5.62 5.36 -19.50
N ILE A 103 -5.61 4.82 -18.27
CA ILE A 103 -4.56 5.13 -17.30
C ILE A 103 -3.21 4.56 -17.76
N LEU A 104 -3.19 3.30 -18.21
CA LEU A 104 -1.97 2.64 -18.67
C LEU A 104 -1.40 3.28 -19.94
N ASP A 105 -2.26 3.79 -20.81
CA ASP A 105 -1.89 4.49 -22.04
C ASP A 105 -1.55 5.99 -21.80
N ASN A 106 -1.57 6.44 -20.55
CA ASN A 106 -1.31 7.83 -20.15
C ASN A 106 -2.27 8.85 -20.80
N GLU A 107 -3.47 8.45 -21.13
CA GLU A 107 -4.50 9.36 -21.67
C GLU A 107 -5.11 10.26 -20.58
N VAL A 108 -5.01 9.82 -19.31
CA VAL A 108 -5.52 10.54 -18.14
C VAL A 108 -4.43 10.63 -17.06
N SER A 109 -4.47 11.69 -16.26
CA SER A 109 -3.53 11.90 -15.15
C SER A 109 -4.26 11.77 -13.82
N GLY A 110 -3.66 11.02 -12.89
CA GLY A 110 -4.18 10.84 -11.54
C GLY A 110 -3.91 12.04 -10.63
N THR A 111 -4.47 11.96 -9.44
CA THR A 111 -4.15 12.90 -8.37
C THR A 111 -2.79 12.54 -7.75
N LYS A 112 -1.88 13.50 -7.71
CA LYS A 112 -0.56 13.36 -7.08
C LYS A 112 -0.62 13.86 -5.64
N VAL A 113 0.01 13.12 -4.73
CA VAL A 113 0.13 13.48 -3.33
C VAL A 113 1.60 13.62 -2.97
N GLU A 114 1.94 14.81 -2.49
CA GLU A 114 3.22 15.06 -1.85
C GLU A 114 3.10 14.69 -0.37
N SER A 115 4.04 13.90 0.13
CA SER A 115 4.08 13.46 1.52
C SER A 115 5.41 13.88 2.15
N LEU A 116 5.37 14.17 3.44
CA LEU A 116 6.54 14.45 4.26
C LEU A 116 6.92 13.21 5.09
N GLU A 117 8.17 13.16 5.52
CA GLU A 117 8.62 12.14 6.46
C GLU A 117 7.80 12.21 7.76
N GLY A 118 7.29 11.06 8.19
CA GLY A 118 6.37 10.94 9.33
C GLY A 118 4.88 10.96 8.96
N ASP A 119 4.51 11.31 7.73
CA ASP A 119 3.11 11.30 7.31
C ASP A 119 2.55 9.88 7.26
N LEU A 120 1.31 9.77 7.76
CA LEU A 120 0.44 8.61 7.57
C LEU A 120 -0.56 8.93 6.46
N MET A 121 -0.66 8.06 5.46
CA MET A 121 -1.68 8.12 4.42
C MET A 121 -2.55 6.86 4.48
N ILE A 122 -3.86 7.03 4.44
CA ILE A 122 -4.85 5.95 4.53
C ILE A 122 -5.66 5.92 3.25
N PHE A 123 -5.76 4.76 2.60
CA PHE A 123 -6.54 4.60 1.38
C PHE A 123 -7.10 3.19 1.19
N LYS A 124 -8.12 3.09 0.33
CA LYS A 124 -8.74 1.83 -0.08
C LYS A 124 -8.00 1.28 -1.30
N GLY A 125 -6.87 0.61 -1.05
CA GLY A 125 -5.95 0.17 -2.09
C GLY A 125 -6.57 -0.79 -3.10
N ASN A 126 -7.52 -1.64 -2.68
CA ASN A 126 -8.20 -2.58 -3.56
C ASN A 126 -9.24 -1.94 -4.50
N LYS A 127 -9.61 -0.67 -4.28
CA LYS A 127 -10.57 0.07 -5.10
C LYS A 127 -9.98 1.23 -5.88
N SER A 128 -8.86 1.75 -5.42
CA SER A 128 -8.18 2.92 -5.99
C SER A 128 -6.89 2.47 -6.67
N ILE A 129 -6.85 2.53 -7.99
CA ILE A 129 -5.61 2.25 -8.72
C ILE A 129 -4.58 3.31 -8.41
N HIS A 130 -3.35 2.90 -8.13
CA HIS A 130 -2.31 3.82 -7.73
C HIS A 130 -0.92 3.35 -8.16
N GLN A 131 0.01 4.29 -8.16
CA GLN A 131 1.42 4.05 -8.46
C GLN A 131 2.33 4.88 -7.55
N VAL A 132 3.60 4.52 -7.52
CA VAL A 132 4.70 5.37 -7.04
C VAL A 132 5.63 5.60 -8.22
N THR A 133 5.78 6.85 -8.63
CA THR A 133 6.67 7.22 -9.74
C THR A 133 8.13 6.87 -9.43
N ALA A 134 8.96 6.79 -10.44
CA ALA A 134 10.38 6.48 -10.24
C ALA A 134 11.06 7.47 -9.29
N VAL A 135 11.89 6.94 -8.38
CA VAL A 135 12.81 7.75 -7.59
C VAL A 135 13.90 8.26 -8.53
N GLU A 136 14.01 9.58 -8.67
CA GLU A 136 14.99 10.21 -9.54
C GLU A 136 16.29 10.54 -8.80
N GLU A 137 16.17 10.90 -7.51
CA GLU A 137 17.30 11.24 -6.65
C GLU A 137 17.03 10.90 -5.20
N GLY A 138 18.03 10.32 -4.52
CA GLY A 138 17.94 9.88 -3.12
C GLY A 138 17.35 8.49 -2.97
N GLU A 139 16.83 8.20 -1.79
CA GLU A 139 16.19 6.94 -1.38
C GLU A 139 14.82 7.23 -0.78
N ARG A 140 13.90 6.29 -0.94
CA ARG A 140 12.58 6.37 -0.30
C ARG A 140 12.30 5.09 0.50
N ILE A 141 11.90 5.26 1.76
CA ILE A 141 11.54 4.15 2.65
C ILE A 141 10.11 4.35 3.12
N LEU A 142 9.26 3.38 2.80
CA LEU A 142 7.84 3.39 3.13
C LEU A 142 7.46 2.12 3.87
N VAL A 143 6.78 2.26 4.98
CA VAL A 143 6.12 1.15 5.67
C VAL A 143 4.67 1.10 5.25
N THR A 144 4.15 -0.09 4.95
CA THR A 144 2.72 -0.32 4.74
C THR A 144 2.16 -1.18 5.85
N PHE A 145 1.03 -0.78 6.42
CA PHE A 145 0.20 -1.54 7.34
C PHE A 145 -1.09 -1.91 6.62
N ASN A 146 -1.31 -3.19 6.42
CA ASN A 146 -2.40 -3.70 5.59
C ASN A 146 -3.48 -4.33 6.46
N TYR A 147 -4.72 -3.91 6.26
CA TYR A 147 -5.88 -4.42 6.98
C TYR A 147 -7.01 -4.83 6.03
N ASN A 148 -7.86 -5.71 6.52
CA ASN A 148 -9.02 -6.23 5.80
C ASN A 148 -10.32 -6.02 6.61
N GLU A 149 -11.45 -5.95 5.91
CA GLU A 149 -12.78 -5.88 6.54
C GLU A 149 -13.21 -7.22 7.16
N LYS A 150 -12.57 -8.31 6.76
CA LYS A 150 -12.93 -9.68 7.18
C LYS A 150 -11.72 -10.41 7.75
N MET A 151 -11.99 -11.29 8.72
CA MET A 151 -11.00 -12.24 9.22
C MET A 151 -10.67 -13.31 8.17
N GLY A 152 -9.47 -13.90 8.29
CA GLY A 152 -9.08 -15.07 7.50
C GLY A 152 -8.63 -14.75 6.08
N VAL A 153 -8.44 -13.49 5.73
CA VAL A 153 -7.91 -13.09 4.41
C VAL A 153 -6.42 -13.43 4.32
N SER A 154 -6.04 -14.14 3.27
CA SER A 154 -4.65 -14.46 2.92
C SER A 154 -4.37 -14.11 1.49
N LEU A 155 -3.11 -13.79 1.18
CA LEU A 155 -2.70 -13.61 -0.20
C LEU A 155 -2.86 -14.91 -1.00
N SER A 156 -3.27 -14.77 -2.26
CA SER A 156 -3.24 -15.87 -3.20
C SER A 156 -1.80 -16.36 -3.43
N GLU A 157 -1.64 -17.61 -3.84
CA GLU A 157 -0.32 -18.15 -4.18
C GLU A 157 0.37 -17.33 -5.28
N LYS A 158 -0.39 -16.87 -6.27
CA LYS A 158 0.09 -15.98 -7.34
C LYS A 158 0.64 -14.67 -6.77
N SER A 159 -0.11 -14.01 -5.88
CA SER A 159 0.34 -12.77 -5.26
C SER A 159 1.58 -12.96 -4.40
N ARG A 160 1.67 -14.06 -3.63
CA ARG A 160 2.87 -14.39 -2.86
C ARG A 160 4.10 -14.54 -3.76
N LYS A 161 3.98 -15.28 -4.86
CA LYS A 161 5.07 -15.45 -5.84
C LYS A 161 5.49 -14.12 -6.47
N THR A 162 4.52 -13.25 -6.79
CA THR A 162 4.80 -11.96 -7.44
C THR A 162 5.54 -10.99 -6.51
N PHE A 163 5.16 -10.93 -5.23
CA PHE A 163 5.65 -9.90 -4.33
C PHE A 163 6.77 -10.35 -3.39
N PHE A 164 6.87 -11.64 -3.05
CA PHE A 164 7.73 -12.12 -1.97
C PHE A 164 8.69 -13.26 -2.33
N LEU A 165 8.52 -13.98 -3.44
CA LEU A 165 9.37 -15.13 -3.79
C LEU A 165 10.47 -14.81 -4.80
N SER A 166 10.78 -13.54 -4.99
CA SER A 166 12.01 -13.13 -5.69
C SER A 166 13.20 -12.99 -4.71
N ILE A 167 13.18 -13.74 -3.62
CA ILE A 167 14.29 -13.85 -2.66
C ILE A 167 14.89 -15.23 -2.78
#